data_7e4b7b616d3b2c1bd0376b24bfe62fc2
#
_entry.id   7e4b7b616d3b2c1bd0376b24bfe62fc2
#
_cell.length_a   1.000
_cell.length_b   1.000
_cell.length_c   1.000
_cell.angle_alpha   90.00
_cell.angle_beta   90.00
_cell.angle_gamma   90.00
#
_symmetry.space_group_name_H-M   'P 1'
#
loop_
_entity.id
_entity.type
_entity.pdbx_description
1 polymer ?
#
loop_
_entity_poly.entity_id
_entity_poly.type
_entity_poly.pdbx_seq_one_letter_code
_entity_poly.pdbx_strand_id
1 'polypeptide(L)'
;RLLREKGLPVKWYIIGFGGDEPLIRAKIAEAGMEKHVIILGKRSNPYPYIKACDIYVQPSRYEGKSVTVREAQMLCKPVVVTNYPTAPSQIENGVDGVIVPMDNRGCAEGIKALIDDKELQSRIVEHLRTHDYGNEQEVEKIYKLI
;
A
#
# COMPACT_ATOMS: atom_id res chain seq x y z
N ARG A 1 -4.33 15.04 -3.74
CA ARG A 1 -4.81 16.41 -3.48
C ARG A 1 -5.12 16.60 -1.99
N LEU A 2 -6.08 15.86 -1.39
CA LEU A 2 -6.50 16.03 0.02
C LEU A 2 -5.34 16.04 1.03
N LEU A 3 -4.34 15.18 0.87
CA LEU A 3 -3.14 15.16 1.73
C LEU A 3 -2.34 16.47 1.62
N ARG A 4 -2.22 17.00 0.42
CA ARG A 4 -1.52 18.29 0.19
C ARG A 4 -2.28 19.48 0.78
N GLU A 5 -3.59 19.48 0.67
CA GLU A 5 -4.47 20.49 1.31
C GLU A 5 -4.34 20.46 2.84
N LYS A 6 -3.98 19.31 3.41
CA LYS A 6 -3.65 19.14 4.84
C LYS A 6 -2.19 19.47 5.19
N GLY A 7 -1.42 20.07 4.26
CA GLY A 7 -0.05 20.52 4.47
C GLY A 7 1.04 19.43 4.37
N LEU A 8 0.69 18.21 3.94
CA LEU A 8 1.66 17.12 3.83
C LEU A 8 2.44 17.18 2.51
N PRO A 9 3.79 17.22 2.53
CA PRO A 9 4.62 17.28 1.32
C PRO A 9 4.79 15.89 0.67
N VAL A 10 3.68 15.19 0.43
CA VAL A 10 3.72 13.84 -0.13
C VAL A 10 3.97 13.85 -1.64
N LYS A 11 4.71 12.84 -2.10
CA LYS A 11 4.80 12.41 -3.50
C LYS A 11 4.22 11.01 -3.60
N TRP A 12 3.41 10.78 -4.61
CA TRP A 12 2.78 9.49 -4.88
C TRP A 12 3.33 8.90 -6.17
N TYR A 13 3.86 7.70 -6.09
CA TYR A 13 4.37 6.96 -7.24
C TYR A 13 3.43 5.81 -7.56
N ILE A 14 3.04 5.68 -8.83
CA ILE A 14 2.18 4.60 -9.33
C ILE A 14 3.01 3.70 -10.23
N ILE A 15 3.14 2.43 -9.85
CA ILE A 15 3.77 1.40 -10.68
C ILE A 15 2.65 0.49 -11.19
N GLY A 16 2.62 0.31 -12.49
CA GLY A 16 1.61 -0.51 -13.14
C GLY A 16 1.37 -0.06 -14.57
N PHE A 17 0.47 -0.76 -15.22
CA PHE A 17 0.01 -0.43 -16.56
C PHE A 17 -1.43 -0.95 -16.73
N GLY A 18 -2.18 -0.37 -17.63
CA GLY A 18 -3.55 -0.77 -17.93
C GLY A 18 -4.27 0.23 -18.80
N GLY A 19 -5.44 -0.15 -19.29
CA GLY A 19 -6.26 0.68 -20.17
C GLY A 19 -6.73 1.98 -19.53
N ASP A 20 -6.78 2.05 -18.21
CA ASP A 20 -7.23 3.24 -17.47
C ASP A 20 -6.12 4.29 -17.25
N GLU A 21 -4.89 4.05 -17.69
CA GLU A 21 -3.80 5.03 -17.53
C GLU A 21 -4.14 6.42 -18.08
N PRO A 22 -4.74 6.57 -19.28
CA PRO A 22 -5.16 7.88 -19.80
C PRO A 22 -6.16 8.59 -18.87
N LEU A 23 -7.11 7.86 -18.29
CA LEU A 23 -8.07 8.40 -17.33
C LEU A 23 -7.38 8.87 -16.05
N ILE A 24 -6.42 8.11 -15.55
CA ILE A 24 -5.65 8.47 -14.35
C ILE A 24 -4.84 9.74 -14.62
N ARG A 25 -4.17 9.83 -15.78
CA ARG A 25 -3.41 11.03 -16.19
C ARG A 25 -4.31 12.26 -16.30
N ALA A 26 -5.49 12.12 -16.90
CA ALA A 26 -6.45 13.22 -16.99
C ALA A 26 -6.89 13.71 -15.60
N LYS A 27 -7.17 12.80 -14.66
CA LYS A 27 -7.54 13.16 -13.28
C LYS A 27 -6.38 13.79 -12.50
N ILE A 28 -5.14 13.38 -12.74
CA ILE A 28 -3.95 14.03 -12.14
C ILE A 28 -3.84 15.47 -12.64
N ALA A 29 -4.00 15.70 -13.94
CA ALA A 29 -3.94 17.04 -14.54
C ALA A 29 -5.11 17.93 -14.09
N GLU A 30 -6.34 17.40 -14.08
CA GLU A 30 -7.53 18.09 -13.56
C GLU A 30 -7.34 18.55 -12.10
N ALA A 31 -6.66 17.75 -11.31
CA ALA A 31 -6.35 18.07 -9.92
C ALA A 31 -5.12 18.97 -9.73
N GLY A 32 -4.36 19.29 -10.78
CA GLY A 32 -3.11 20.05 -10.72
C GLY A 32 -2.01 19.31 -9.95
N MET A 33 -1.97 17.96 -10.05
CA MET A 33 -1.11 17.13 -9.21
C MET A 33 0.08 16.50 -9.96
N GLU A 34 0.40 16.94 -11.19
CA GLU A 34 1.41 16.33 -12.07
C GLU A 34 2.81 16.30 -11.44
N LYS A 35 3.12 17.28 -10.59
CA LYS A 35 4.40 17.33 -9.86
C LYS A 35 4.44 16.45 -8.60
N HIS A 36 3.30 15.89 -8.21
CA HIS A 36 3.12 15.16 -6.95
C HIS A 36 2.66 13.72 -7.12
N VAL A 37 2.03 13.39 -8.25
CA VAL A 37 1.59 12.04 -8.60
C VAL A 37 2.31 11.62 -9.88
N ILE A 38 3.19 10.66 -9.78
CA ILE A 38 4.11 10.26 -10.85
C ILE A 38 3.78 8.83 -11.25
N ILE A 39 3.38 8.63 -12.50
CA ILE A 39 3.16 7.31 -13.07
C ILE A 39 4.48 6.81 -13.63
N LEU A 40 5.01 5.76 -13.04
CA LEU A 40 6.28 5.14 -13.44
C LEU A 40 6.09 4.10 -14.55
N GLY A 41 4.83 3.69 -14.82
CA GLY A 41 4.53 2.64 -15.79
C GLY A 41 4.92 1.24 -15.29
N LYS A 42 4.95 0.27 -16.22
CA LYS A 42 5.35 -1.11 -15.92
C LYS A 42 6.82 -1.17 -15.51
N ARG A 43 7.12 -1.90 -14.44
CA ARG A 43 8.48 -2.22 -14.00
C ARG A 43 8.63 -3.73 -13.90
N SER A 44 9.68 -4.28 -14.48
CA SER A 44 10.01 -5.71 -14.38
C SER A 44 10.43 -6.10 -12.95
N ASN A 45 11.04 -5.18 -12.23
CA ASN A 45 11.39 -5.34 -10.83
C ASN A 45 10.86 -4.14 -10.01
N PRO A 46 9.73 -4.29 -9.29
CA PRO A 46 9.14 -3.22 -8.48
C PRO A 46 9.81 -3.06 -7.10
N TYR A 47 10.55 -4.07 -6.63
CA TYR A 47 11.08 -4.11 -5.26
C TYR A 47 11.95 -2.92 -4.86
N PRO A 48 12.86 -2.40 -5.70
CA PRO A 48 13.62 -1.20 -5.33
C PRO A 48 12.75 0.01 -5.03
N TYR A 49 11.63 0.16 -5.74
CA TYR A 49 10.68 1.24 -5.52
C TYR A 49 9.88 1.05 -4.24
N ILE A 50 9.39 -0.18 -3.99
CA ILE A 50 8.69 -0.53 -2.75
C ILE A 50 9.65 -0.33 -1.57
N LYS A 51 10.90 -0.78 -1.69
CA LYS A 51 11.90 -0.61 -0.63
C LYS A 51 12.22 0.86 -0.34
N ALA A 52 12.15 1.72 -1.35
CA ALA A 52 12.46 3.15 -1.23
C ALA A 52 11.28 3.99 -0.71
N CYS A 53 10.04 3.49 -0.74
CA CYS A 53 8.90 4.26 -0.24
C CYS A 53 8.87 4.31 1.29
N ASP A 54 8.24 5.34 1.83
CA ASP A 54 7.99 5.46 3.27
C ASP A 54 6.76 4.64 3.69
N ILE A 55 5.72 4.63 2.87
CA ILE A 55 4.46 3.92 3.09
C ILE A 55 4.01 3.32 1.76
N TYR A 56 3.63 2.04 1.78
CA TYR A 56 2.97 1.39 0.65
C TYR A 56 1.46 1.54 0.77
N VAL A 57 0.78 1.96 -0.30
CA VAL A 57 -0.68 2.18 -0.27
C VAL A 57 -1.37 1.39 -1.38
N GLN A 58 -2.34 0.56 -1.02
CA GLN A 58 -3.20 -0.21 -1.93
C GLN A 58 -4.66 0.28 -1.83
N PRO A 59 -5.06 1.33 -2.58
CA PRO A 59 -6.39 1.92 -2.50
C PRO A 59 -7.39 1.18 -3.40
N SER A 60 -7.48 -0.12 -3.28
CA SER A 60 -8.33 -0.97 -4.10
C SER A 60 -9.78 -0.97 -3.61
N ARG A 61 -10.72 -1.25 -4.52
CA ARG A 61 -12.12 -1.52 -4.19
C ARG A 61 -12.38 -3.00 -4.00
N TYR A 62 -11.64 -3.83 -4.72
CA TYR A 62 -11.74 -5.29 -4.70
C TYR A 62 -10.34 -5.87 -4.82
N GLU A 63 -10.04 -6.81 -3.96
CA GLU A 63 -8.83 -7.63 -4.01
C GLU A 63 -9.18 -9.03 -3.52
N GLY A 64 -8.43 -10.02 -4.01
CA GLY A 64 -8.29 -11.28 -3.32
C GLY A 64 -7.28 -11.15 -2.19
N LYS A 65 -6.25 -12.00 -2.14
CA LYS A 65 -5.04 -11.73 -1.34
C LYS A 65 -4.04 -11.02 -2.25
N SER A 66 -3.81 -9.73 -2.00
CA SER A 66 -2.89 -8.94 -2.82
C SER A 66 -1.44 -9.37 -2.60
N VAL A 67 -0.81 -9.90 -3.65
CA VAL A 67 0.60 -10.30 -3.61
C VAL A 67 1.49 -9.09 -3.31
N THR A 68 1.20 -7.93 -3.91
CA THR A 68 2.01 -6.73 -3.73
C THR A 68 1.94 -6.14 -2.32
N VAL A 69 0.82 -6.30 -1.63
CA VAL A 69 0.71 -5.97 -0.20
C VAL A 69 1.64 -6.88 0.62
N ARG A 70 1.65 -8.19 0.33
CA ARG A 70 2.54 -9.14 1.00
C ARG A 70 4.01 -8.82 0.73
N GLU A 71 4.35 -8.50 -0.52
CA GLU A 71 5.71 -8.07 -0.90
C GLU A 71 6.15 -6.81 -0.13
N ALA A 72 5.26 -5.84 0.06
CA ALA A 72 5.55 -4.65 0.85
C ALA A 72 5.77 -4.99 2.33
N GLN A 73 4.98 -5.90 2.92
CA GLN A 73 5.18 -6.40 4.29
C GLN A 73 6.53 -7.11 4.43
N MET A 74 6.90 -8.00 3.50
CA MET A 74 8.20 -8.68 3.47
C MET A 74 9.38 -7.69 3.36
N LEU A 75 9.17 -6.54 2.73
CA LEU A 75 10.14 -5.45 2.65
C LEU A 75 10.08 -4.50 3.86
N CYS A 76 9.35 -4.88 4.91
CA CYS A 76 9.16 -4.13 6.16
C CYS A 76 8.64 -2.70 5.92
N LYS A 77 7.70 -2.54 4.98
CA LYS A 77 7.07 -1.25 4.71
C LYS A 77 5.74 -1.14 5.43
N PRO A 78 5.48 -0.03 6.14
CA PRO A 78 4.12 0.25 6.60
C PRO A 78 3.14 0.22 5.43
N VAL A 79 2.11 -0.60 5.55
CA VAL A 79 1.11 -0.81 4.50
C VAL A 79 -0.18 -0.12 4.89
N VAL A 80 -0.80 0.58 3.95
CA VAL A 80 -2.18 1.07 4.05
C VAL A 80 -3.02 0.41 2.96
N VAL A 81 -4.10 -0.21 3.35
CA VAL A 81 -5.10 -0.75 2.41
C VAL A 81 -6.46 -0.13 2.69
N THR A 82 -7.30 0.00 1.66
CA THR A 82 -8.69 0.34 1.85
C THR A 82 -9.48 -0.86 2.39
N ASN A 83 -10.59 -0.60 3.06
CA ASN A 83 -11.44 -1.62 3.67
C ASN A 83 -12.25 -2.41 2.61
N TYR A 84 -11.56 -3.11 1.68
CA TYR A 84 -12.21 -4.07 0.79
C TYR A 84 -12.52 -5.38 1.56
N PRO A 85 -13.47 -6.21 1.09
CA PRO A 85 -13.99 -7.32 1.89
C PRO A 85 -12.93 -8.30 2.44
N THR A 86 -11.85 -8.52 1.70
CA THR A 86 -10.77 -9.44 2.11
C THR A 86 -9.64 -8.78 2.88
N ALA A 87 -9.63 -7.45 3.06
CA ALA A 87 -8.57 -6.73 3.74
C ALA A 87 -8.27 -7.28 5.16
N PRO A 88 -9.28 -7.58 6.01
CA PRO A 88 -9.03 -8.13 7.35
C PRO A 88 -8.42 -9.54 7.35
N SER A 89 -8.48 -10.27 6.23
CA SER A 89 -7.84 -11.59 6.12
C SER A 89 -6.36 -11.50 5.75
N GLN A 90 -5.87 -10.32 5.44
CA GLN A 90 -4.49 -10.07 5.03
C GLN A 90 -3.75 -9.09 5.92
N ILE A 91 -4.47 -8.16 6.53
CA ILE A 91 -3.92 -7.10 7.40
C ILE A 91 -4.54 -7.21 8.79
N GLU A 92 -3.70 -7.33 9.79
CA GLU A 92 -4.07 -7.10 11.18
C GLU A 92 -3.92 -5.60 11.47
N ASN A 93 -5.07 -4.93 11.52
CA ASN A 93 -5.12 -3.46 11.59
C ASN A 93 -4.39 -2.90 12.80
N GLY A 94 -3.40 -2.03 12.58
CA GLY A 94 -2.57 -1.42 13.61
C GLY A 94 -1.39 -2.29 14.08
N VAL A 95 -1.22 -3.50 13.52
CA VAL A 95 -0.14 -4.43 13.86
C VAL A 95 0.83 -4.61 12.70
N ASP A 96 0.35 -5.04 11.52
CA ASP A 96 1.17 -5.28 10.35
C ASP A 96 0.79 -4.40 9.13
N GLY A 97 -0.14 -3.48 9.34
CA GLY A 97 -0.62 -2.49 8.39
C GLY A 97 -1.81 -1.72 8.93
N VAL A 98 -2.39 -0.87 8.12
CA VAL A 98 -3.56 -0.04 8.47
C VAL A 98 -4.66 -0.22 7.44
N ILE A 99 -5.87 -0.47 7.91
CA ILE A 99 -7.09 -0.52 7.09
C ILE A 99 -7.82 0.81 7.22
N VAL A 100 -8.05 1.48 6.08
CA VAL A 100 -8.70 2.80 6.04
C VAL A 100 -10.02 2.75 5.28
N PRO A 101 -10.95 3.70 5.49
CA PRO A 101 -12.18 3.79 4.71
C PRO A 101 -11.91 3.85 3.20
N MET A 102 -12.83 3.31 2.41
CA MET A 102 -12.69 3.21 0.96
C MET A 102 -12.98 4.54 0.24
N ASP A 103 -13.64 5.48 0.91
CA ASP A 103 -13.89 6.80 0.35
C ASP A 103 -12.63 7.69 0.36
N ASN A 104 -12.60 8.67 -0.52
CA ASN A 104 -11.43 9.53 -0.73
C ASN A 104 -11.00 10.29 0.53
N ARG A 105 -11.96 10.76 1.34
CA ARG A 105 -11.67 11.52 2.56
C ARG A 105 -11.13 10.62 3.65
N GLY A 106 -11.82 9.53 3.95
CA GLY A 106 -11.42 8.56 4.97
C GLY A 106 -10.07 7.92 4.65
N CYS A 107 -9.82 7.59 3.38
CA CYS A 107 -8.51 7.10 2.94
C CYS A 107 -7.41 8.15 3.17
N ALA A 108 -7.64 9.41 2.82
CA ALA A 108 -6.66 10.48 3.03
C ALA A 108 -6.42 10.76 4.53
N GLU A 109 -7.46 10.71 5.35
CA GLU A 109 -7.36 10.90 6.81
C GLU A 109 -6.59 9.74 7.46
N GLY A 110 -6.86 8.50 7.06
CA GLY A 110 -6.14 7.34 7.57
C GLY A 110 -4.65 7.34 7.18
N ILE A 111 -4.33 7.70 5.93
CA ILE A 111 -2.93 7.88 5.50
C ILE A 111 -2.26 8.99 6.31
N LYS A 112 -2.93 10.12 6.50
CA LYS A 112 -2.39 11.22 7.32
C LYS A 112 -2.14 10.78 8.75
N ALA A 113 -3.09 10.08 9.37
CA ALA A 113 -2.95 9.59 10.73
C ALA A 113 -1.71 8.70 10.87
N LEU A 114 -1.47 7.78 9.91
CA LEU A 114 -0.27 6.96 9.92
C LEU A 114 1.01 7.79 9.70
N ILE A 115 0.99 8.81 8.83
CA ILE A 115 2.16 9.70 8.61
C ILE A 115 2.54 10.43 9.89
N ASP A 116 1.56 10.89 10.64
CA ASP A 116 1.75 11.67 11.87
C ASP A 116 2.15 10.77 13.07
N ASP A 117 1.68 9.53 13.10
CA ASP A 117 1.96 8.57 14.18
C ASP A 117 3.26 7.79 13.92
N LYS A 118 4.40 8.36 14.29
CA LYS A 118 5.72 7.73 14.14
C LYS A 118 5.91 6.52 15.05
N GLU A 119 5.23 6.48 16.16
CA GLU A 119 5.27 5.34 17.07
C GLU A 119 4.56 4.13 16.46
N LEU A 120 3.37 4.33 15.89
CA LEU A 120 2.66 3.27 15.16
C LEU A 120 3.48 2.77 13.97
N GLN A 121 4.07 3.69 13.17
CA GLN A 121 4.96 3.27 12.06
C GLN A 121 6.10 2.39 12.56
N SER A 122 6.75 2.76 13.65
CA SER A 122 7.88 2.01 14.21
C SER A 122 7.45 0.64 14.72
N ARG A 123 6.31 0.55 15.40
CA ARG A 123 5.75 -0.73 15.86
C ARG A 123 5.41 -1.66 14.70
N ILE A 124 4.77 -1.14 13.65
CA ILE A 124 4.47 -1.91 12.44
C ILE A 124 5.77 -2.44 11.81
N VAL A 125 6.77 -1.58 11.61
CA VAL A 125 8.05 -1.99 11.01
C VAL A 125 8.75 -3.06 11.85
N GLU A 126 8.76 -2.91 13.18
CA GLU A 126 9.37 -3.90 14.08
C GLU A 126 8.62 -5.24 14.04
N HIS A 127 7.30 -5.21 14.04
CA HIS A 127 6.49 -6.41 13.85
C HIS A 127 6.83 -7.11 12.54
N LEU A 128 6.87 -6.35 11.42
CA LEU A 128 7.19 -6.90 10.10
C LEU A 128 8.59 -7.53 10.01
N ARG A 129 9.57 -7.00 10.76
CA ARG A 129 10.92 -7.56 10.83
C ARG A 129 11.01 -8.89 11.55
N THR A 130 10.15 -9.11 12.53
CA THR A 130 10.17 -10.29 13.40
C THR A 130 9.23 -11.39 12.96
N HIS A 131 8.34 -11.12 11.99
CA HIS A 131 7.36 -12.07 11.47
C HIS A 131 7.73 -12.51 10.05
N ASP A 132 7.59 -13.81 9.83
CA ASP A 132 7.76 -14.41 8.50
C ASP A 132 6.45 -14.27 7.71
N TYR A 133 6.51 -13.49 6.64
CA TYR A 133 5.43 -13.32 5.67
C TYR A 133 5.59 -14.20 4.42
N GLY A 134 6.55 -15.13 4.43
CA GLY A 134 6.73 -16.13 3.38
C GLY A 134 5.57 -17.12 3.32
N ASN A 135 5.58 -17.94 2.31
CA ASN A 135 4.57 -18.99 2.10
C ASN A 135 5.16 -20.41 2.19
N GLU A 136 6.39 -20.55 2.68
CA GLU A 136 7.10 -21.83 2.75
C GLU A 136 6.32 -22.88 3.54
N GLN A 137 5.75 -22.47 4.68
CA GLN A 137 4.92 -23.35 5.50
C GLN A 137 3.64 -23.81 4.79
N GLU A 138 3.07 -22.99 3.93
CA GLU A 138 1.87 -23.36 3.13
C GLU A 138 2.25 -24.34 2.01
N VAL A 139 3.43 -24.17 1.41
CA VAL A 139 3.99 -25.09 0.42
C VAL A 139 4.26 -26.48 1.06
N GLU A 140 4.81 -26.53 2.28
CA GLU A 140 5.01 -27.78 3.02
C GLU A 140 3.71 -28.53 3.31
N LYS A 141 2.61 -27.81 3.58
CA LYS A 141 1.29 -28.46 3.76
C LYS A 141 0.83 -29.16 2.49
N ILE A 142 1.08 -28.59 1.32
CA ILE A 142 0.74 -29.19 0.03
C ILE A 142 1.53 -30.48 -0.18
N TYR A 143 2.84 -30.48 0.12
CA TYR A 143 3.69 -31.69 0.01
C TYR A 143 3.24 -32.82 0.94
N LYS A 144 2.58 -32.53 2.04
CA LYS A 144 2.04 -33.57 2.95
C LYS A 144 0.72 -34.19 2.45
N LEU A 145 0.11 -33.62 1.42
CA LEU A 145 -1.16 -34.08 0.84
C LEU A 145 -0.95 -34.95 -0.43
N ILE A 146 0.28 -35.00 -0.92
CA ILE A 146 0.72 -35.80 -2.07
C ILE A 146 1.48 -37.01 -1.59
#